data_5eb43e91bf7c7dcb9e21aeb0a326ae19
#
_entry.id   5eb43e91bf7c7dcb9e21aeb0a326ae19
#
_cell.length_a   1.000
_cell.length_b   1.000
_cell.length_c   1.000
_cell.angle_alpha   90.00
_cell.angle_beta   90.00
_cell.angle_gamma   90.00
#
_symmetry.space_group_name_H-M   'P 1'
#
loop_
_entity.id
_entity.type
_entity.pdbx_description
1 polymer ?
#
loop_
_entity_poly.entity_id
_entity_poly.type
_entity_poly.pdbx_seq_one_letter_code
_entity_poly.pdbx_strand_id
1 'polypeptide(L)'
;MIRHICMFTLKEDNREKNIIEFFERAEKLRELEIIKQFNIVRNAERTPVSNYDVALIFDFDTVETLDEYQKSRLHMEFGEFVYSIRVERACIDFEIWFC
;
A
#
# COMPACT_ATOMS: atom_id res chain seq x y z
N MET A 1 -3.59 12.51 13.25
CA MET A 1 -3.37 11.22 12.58
C MET A 1 -2.52 11.39 11.34
N ILE A 2 -1.77 10.36 11.00
CA ILE A 2 -0.94 10.37 9.80
C ILE A 2 -1.58 9.45 8.76
N ARG A 3 -1.78 9.96 7.55
CA ARG A 3 -2.21 9.14 6.41
C ARG A 3 -1.00 8.79 5.56
N HIS A 4 -0.82 7.50 5.33
CA HIS A 4 0.24 6.94 4.53
C HIS A 4 -0.37 6.45 3.22
N ILE A 5 0.06 7.00 2.10
CA ILE A 5 -0.36 6.55 0.77
C ILE A 5 0.86 6.07 0.02
N CYS A 6 0.82 4.84 -0.45
CA CYS A 6 1.91 4.26 -1.22
C CYS A 6 1.34 3.63 -2.48
N MET A 7 1.84 4.06 -3.65
CA MET A 7 1.34 3.64 -4.95
C MET A 7 2.43 2.89 -5.72
N PHE A 8 2.00 1.94 -6.54
CA PHE A 8 2.94 1.13 -7.30
C PHE A 8 2.45 0.94 -8.73
N THR A 9 3.39 1.06 -9.68
CA THR A 9 3.20 0.60 -11.05
C THR A 9 3.82 -0.78 -11.14
N LEU A 10 3.09 -1.75 -11.65
CA LEU A 10 3.55 -3.14 -11.72
C LEU A 10 4.12 -3.45 -13.11
N LYS A 11 5.00 -4.45 -13.16
CA LYS A 11 5.54 -4.96 -14.42
C LYS A 11 4.39 -5.43 -15.30
N GLU A 12 4.54 -5.30 -16.61
CA GLU A 12 3.52 -5.73 -17.57
C GLU A 12 3.28 -7.23 -17.53
N ASP A 13 4.34 -7.99 -17.35
CA ASP A 13 4.29 -9.44 -17.32
C ASP A 13 3.48 -9.93 -16.11
N ASN A 14 2.42 -10.67 -16.36
CA ASN A 14 1.53 -11.21 -15.32
C ASN A 14 0.86 -10.12 -14.46
N ARG A 15 0.65 -8.93 -15.03
CA ARG A 15 0.14 -7.78 -14.25
C ARG A 15 -1.16 -8.10 -13.51
N GLU A 16 -2.16 -8.63 -14.19
CA GLU A 16 -3.46 -8.91 -13.56
C GLU A 16 -3.33 -9.94 -12.44
N LYS A 17 -2.57 -10.98 -12.66
CA LYS A 17 -2.30 -12.00 -11.64
C LYS A 17 -1.60 -11.38 -10.43
N ASN A 18 -0.63 -10.50 -10.69
CA ASN A 18 0.12 -9.85 -9.63
C ASN A 18 -0.72 -8.84 -8.85
N ILE A 19 -1.69 -8.19 -9.51
CA ILE A 19 -2.63 -7.31 -8.81
C ILE A 19 -3.48 -8.12 -7.83
N ILE A 20 -3.99 -9.26 -8.27
CA ILE A 20 -4.78 -10.15 -7.41
C ILE A 20 -3.95 -10.61 -6.21
N GLU A 21 -2.72 -11.04 -6.46
CA GLU A 21 -1.82 -11.47 -5.39
C GLU A 21 -1.45 -10.33 -4.45
N PHE A 22 -1.29 -9.13 -4.98
CA PHE A 22 -1.04 -7.93 -4.17
C PHE A 22 -2.16 -7.75 -3.13
N PHE A 23 -3.42 -7.84 -3.57
CA PHE A 23 -4.55 -7.71 -2.65
C PHE A 23 -4.56 -8.82 -1.61
N GLU A 24 -4.33 -10.07 -2.02
CA GLU A 24 -4.32 -11.21 -1.11
C GLU A 24 -3.24 -11.07 -0.04
N ARG A 25 -2.03 -10.71 -0.45
CA ARG A 25 -0.90 -10.56 0.48
C ARG A 25 -1.05 -9.34 1.37
N ALA A 26 -1.55 -8.24 0.82
CA ALA A 26 -1.77 -7.02 1.60
C ALA A 26 -2.78 -7.25 2.72
N GLU A 27 -3.74 -8.15 2.53
CA GLU A 27 -4.77 -8.42 3.53
C GLU A 27 -4.18 -8.88 4.87
N LYS A 28 -3.03 -9.55 4.85
CA LYS A 28 -2.34 -9.97 6.06
C LYS A 28 -1.91 -8.80 6.95
N LEU A 29 -1.68 -7.64 6.36
CA LEU A 29 -1.29 -6.45 7.11
C LEU A 29 -2.40 -5.98 8.04
N ARG A 30 -3.64 -6.40 7.79
CA ARG A 30 -4.78 -6.09 8.64
C ARG A 30 -4.62 -6.62 10.06
N GLU A 31 -3.74 -7.59 10.27
CA GLU A 31 -3.44 -8.12 11.61
C GLU A 31 -2.74 -7.10 12.49
N LEU A 32 -2.15 -6.06 11.89
CA LEU A 32 -1.44 -5.02 12.63
C LEU A 32 -2.45 -3.99 13.16
N GLU A 33 -2.76 -4.06 14.43
CA GLU A 33 -3.77 -3.20 15.06
C GLU A 33 -3.41 -1.72 15.04
N ILE A 34 -2.13 -1.39 14.85
CA ILE A 34 -1.68 -0.01 14.75
C ILE A 34 -2.16 0.68 13.46
N ILE A 35 -2.64 -0.08 12.48
CA ILE A 35 -3.25 0.49 11.27
C ILE A 35 -4.72 0.82 11.60
N LYS A 36 -5.05 2.11 11.65
CA LYS A 36 -6.38 2.58 12.06
C LYS A 36 -7.39 2.65 10.93
N GLN A 37 -6.94 2.93 9.71
CA GLN A 37 -7.74 2.84 8.49
C GLN A 37 -6.96 1.97 7.51
N PHE A 38 -7.66 1.06 6.86
CA PHE A 38 -7.03 0.07 5.99
C PHE A 38 -7.75 0.04 4.65
N ASN A 39 -7.09 0.56 3.62
CA ASN A 39 -7.63 0.53 2.26
C ASN A 39 -6.58 0.04 1.27
N ILE A 40 -6.97 -0.94 0.47
CA ILE A 40 -6.18 -1.40 -0.67
C ILE A 40 -7.04 -1.11 -1.90
N VAL A 41 -6.47 -0.44 -2.89
CA VAL A 41 -7.22 -0.03 -4.09
C VAL A 41 -6.45 -0.33 -5.35
N ARG A 42 -7.16 -0.42 -6.46
CA ARG A 42 -6.56 -0.51 -7.79
C ARG A 42 -7.12 0.60 -8.67
N ASN A 43 -6.36 0.95 -9.70
CA ASN A 43 -6.80 1.95 -10.66
C ASN A 43 -8.15 1.53 -11.26
N ALA A 44 -9.08 2.47 -11.34
CA ALA A 44 -10.42 2.19 -11.86
C ALA A 44 -10.39 1.94 -13.37
N GLU A 45 -11.29 1.10 -13.85
CA GLU A 45 -11.45 0.88 -15.27
C GLU A 45 -11.84 2.19 -15.97
N ARG A 46 -11.39 2.35 -17.21
CA ARG A 46 -11.69 3.52 -18.06
C ARG A 46 -11.06 4.82 -17.56
N THR A 47 -10.07 4.73 -16.64
CA THR A 47 -9.21 5.86 -16.29
C THR A 47 -7.88 5.69 -17.01
N PRO A 48 -7.03 6.73 -17.04
CA PRO A 48 -5.77 6.63 -17.79
C PRO A 48 -4.90 5.47 -17.36
N VAL A 49 -4.41 4.70 -18.32
CA VAL A 49 -3.50 3.57 -18.06
C VAL A 49 -2.13 4.02 -17.57
N SER A 50 -1.83 5.32 -17.69
CA SER A 50 -0.60 5.91 -17.15
C SER A 50 -0.65 6.11 -15.64
N ASN A 51 -1.83 5.96 -15.01
CA ASN A 51 -1.95 6.02 -13.55
C ASN A 51 -1.23 4.83 -12.92
N TYR A 52 -0.90 4.94 -11.64
CA TYR A 52 -0.38 3.80 -10.88
C TYR A 52 -1.42 2.69 -10.82
N ASP A 53 -0.97 1.45 -10.70
CA ASP A 53 -1.86 0.28 -10.78
C ASP A 53 -2.58 -0.01 -9.48
N VAL A 54 -1.89 0.10 -8.35
CA VAL A 54 -2.42 -0.25 -7.03
C VAL A 54 -1.92 0.74 -5.98
N ALA A 55 -2.64 0.83 -4.87
CA ALA A 55 -2.23 1.68 -3.76
C ALA A 55 -2.66 1.11 -2.42
N LEU A 56 -1.87 1.44 -1.40
CA LEU A 56 -2.20 1.26 0.01
C LEU A 56 -2.54 2.63 0.57
N ILE A 57 -3.63 2.73 1.33
CA ILE A 57 -4.02 3.96 2.02
C ILE A 57 -4.29 3.58 3.47
N PHE A 58 -3.34 3.87 4.34
CA PHE A 58 -3.40 3.50 5.76
C PHE A 58 -3.30 4.72 6.64
N ASP A 59 -4.01 4.73 7.76
CA ASP A 59 -3.91 5.78 8.76
C ASP A 59 -3.26 5.23 10.03
N PHE A 60 -2.43 6.05 10.65
CA PHE A 60 -1.74 5.75 11.92
C PHE A 60 -1.95 6.89 12.89
N ASP A 61 -1.94 6.59 14.18
CA ASP A 61 -2.10 7.63 15.20
C ASP A 61 -0.96 8.65 15.16
N THR A 62 0.27 8.18 14.97
CA THR A 62 1.47 9.02 15.04
C THR A 62 2.51 8.57 14.01
N VAL A 63 3.51 9.42 13.78
CA VAL A 63 4.68 9.08 12.94
C VAL A 63 5.40 7.86 13.52
N GLU A 64 5.45 7.77 14.86
CA GLU A 64 6.13 6.66 15.54
C GLU A 64 5.44 5.32 15.26
N THR A 65 4.10 5.29 15.23
CA THR A 65 3.38 4.05 14.90
C THR A 65 3.51 3.71 13.42
N LEU A 66 3.58 4.70 12.53
CA LEU A 66 3.89 4.46 11.12
C LEU A 66 5.27 3.81 10.99
N ASP A 67 6.27 4.33 11.72
CA ASP A 67 7.62 3.79 11.71
C ASP A 67 7.63 2.34 12.23
N GLU A 68 6.89 2.07 13.29
CA GLU A 68 6.72 0.73 13.85
C GLU A 68 6.15 -0.24 12.79
N TYR A 69 5.13 0.21 12.05
CA TYR A 69 4.56 -0.57 10.96
C TYR A 69 5.62 -0.90 9.90
N GLN A 70 6.39 0.09 9.50
CA GLN A 70 7.41 -0.08 8.45
C GLN A 70 8.53 -1.04 8.85
N LYS A 71 8.77 -1.18 10.15
CA LYS A 71 9.77 -2.11 10.69
C LYS A 71 9.19 -3.48 11.01
N SER A 72 7.88 -3.65 10.93
CA SER A 72 7.24 -4.91 11.27
C SER A 72 7.62 -6.01 10.27
N ARG A 73 7.63 -7.24 10.76
CA ARG A 73 7.91 -8.41 9.92
C ARG A 73 6.92 -8.55 8.78
N LEU A 74 5.63 -8.33 9.05
CA LEU A 74 4.59 -8.44 8.03
C LEU A 74 4.81 -7.43 6.90
N HIS A 75 5.18 -6.18 7.25
CA HIS A 75 5.49 -5.17 6.25
C HIS A 75 6.73 -5.56 5.43
N MET A 76 7.76 -6.07 6.08
CA MET A 76 8.99 -6.44 5.38
C MET A 76 8.75 -7.58 4.40
N GLU A 77 7.98 -8.59 4.79
CA GLU A 77 7.62 -9.70 3.90
C GLU A 77 6.79 -9.22 2.72
N PHE A 78 5.80 -8.37 2.99
CA PHE A 78 4.98 -7.78 1.93
C PHE A 78 5.84 -6.94 0.99
N GLY A 79 6.73 -6.14 1.54
CA GLY A 79 7.65 -5.29 0.79
C GLY A 79 8.55 -6.08 -0.17
N GLU A 80 9.04 -7.24 0.25
CA GLU A 80 9.85 -8.10 -0.60
C GLU A 80 9.04 -8.59 -1.81
N PHE A 81 7.81 -8.99 -1.58
CA PHE A 81 6.92 -9.40 -2.67
C PHE A 81 6.68 -8.24 -3.63
N VAL A 82 6.30 -7.06 -3.12
CA VAL A 82 6.02 -5.89 -3.95
C VAL A 82 7.25 -5.50 -4.76
N TYR A 83 8.43 -5.54 -4.16
CA TYR A 83 9.68 -5.24 -4.86
C TYR A 83 9.86 -6.14 -6.06
N SER A 84 9.44 -7.40 -5.98
CA SER A 84 9.60 -8.37 -7.07
C SER A 84 8.65 -8.11 -8.25
N ILE A 85 7.55 -7.37 -8.05
CA ILE A 85 6.54 -7.16 -9.09
C ILE A 85 6.41 -5.71 -9.55
N ARG A 86 6.96 -4.74 -8.81
CA ARG A 86 6.80 -3.32 -9.12
C ARG A 86 7.86 -2.79 -10.08
N VAL A 87 7.49 -1.75 -10.82
CA VAL A 87 8.40 -0.94 -11.62
C VAL A 87 8.70 0.35 -10.86
N GLU A 88 7.64 1.08 -10.48
CA GLU A 88 7.76 2.37 -9.79
C GLU A 88 7.00 2.36 -8.48
N ARG A 89 7.43 3.22 -7.57
CA ARG A 89 6.84 3.41 -6.26
C ARG A 89 6.78 4.90 -5.94
N ALA A 90 5.68 5.36 -5.39
CA ALA A 90 5.54 6.72 -4.90
C ALA A 90 4.77 6.71 -3.59
N CYS A 91 5.27 7.40 -2.59
CA CYS A 91 4.63 7.48 -1.28
C CYS A 91 4.58 8.92 -0.78
N ILE A 92 3.56 9.19 0.02
CA ILE A 92 3.45 10.44 0.74
C ILE A 92 2.79 10.16 2.10
N ASP A 93 3.29 10.82 3.14
CA ASP A 93 2.78 10.73 4.49
C ASP A 93 2.41 12.13 4.95
N PHE A 94 1.20 12.33 5.46
CA PHE A 94 0.75 13.67 5.82
C PHE A 94 -0.26 13.63 6.96
N GLU A 95 -0.33 14.76 7.68
CA GLU A 95 -1.29 14.94 8.75
C GLU A 95 -2.69 15.05 8.17
N ILE A 96 -3.65 14.35 8.78
CA ILE A 96 -5.07 14.53 8.46
C ILE A 96 -5.77 15.06 9.69
N TRP A 97 -6.72 15.97 9.44
CA TRP A 97 -7.48 16.62 10.50
C TRP A 97 -8.94 16.23 10.38
N PHE A 98 -9.53 15.89 11.53
CA PHE A 98 -10.96 15.60 11.58
C PHE A 98 -11.67 16.80 12.19
N CYS A 99 -12.70 17.28 11.52
CA CYS A 99 -13.55 18.34 12.05
C CYS A 99 -14.67 17.76 12.87
#